data_05b8c3340b1a35a164a786da4bcfe889
#
_entry.id   05b8c3340b1a35a164a786da4bcfe889
#
_cell.length_a   1.000
_cell.length_b   1.000
_cell.length_c   1.000
_cell.angle_alpha   90.00
_cell.angle_beta   90.00
_cell.angle_gamma   90.00
#
_symmetry.space_group_name_H-M   'P 1'
#
loop_
_entity.id
_entity.type
_entity.pdbx_description
1 polymer ?
#
loop_
_entity_poly.entity_id
_entity_poly.type
_entity_poly.pdbx_seq_one_letter_code
_entity_poly.pdbx_strand_id
1 'polypeptide(L)'
;MEWVTATDGLAFVRVASPSAAEQAWADALAPAINAAIDRYLGSYLGIPSDGEAEIGALALRAFGYGWKYREAPFGEASYVDQAGQSVRLAGDWIVPIKPALNRWRDMGQLLG
;
A
#
# COMPACT_ATOMS: atom_id res chain seq x y z
N MET A 1 8.16 -4.29 6.44
CA MET A 1 7.54 -5.55 5.94
C MET A 1 7.00 -5.34 4.53
N GLU A 2 7.15 -6.33 3.69
CA GLU A 2 6.67 -6.22 2.31
C GLU A 2 5.28 -6.85 2.21
N TRP A 3 4.24 -6.06 2.44
CA TRP A 3 2.86 -6.53 2.38
C TRP A 3 2.36 -6.66 0.96
N VAL A 4 2.87 -5.84 0.05
CA VAL A 4 2.52 -5.86 -1.37
C VAL A 4 3.76 -5.54 -2.19
N THR A 5 3.86 -6.16 -3.37
CA THR A 5 4.92 -5.85 -4.34
C THR A 5 4.30 -5.17 -5.55
N ALA A 6 5.11 -4.46 -6.33
CA ALA A 6 4.65 -3.87 -7.58
C ALA A 6 4.09 -4.94 -8.53
N THR A 7 4.76 -6.10 -8.59
CA THR A 7 4.32 -7.21 -9.44
C THR A 7 2.94 -7.71 -9.04
N ASP A 8 2.74 -7.94 -7.74
CA ASP A 8 1.45 -8.42 -7.24
C ASP A 8 0.36 -7.36 -7.40
N GLY A 9 0.70 -6.10 -7.18
CA GLY A 9 -0.25 -5.00 -7.36
C GLY A 9 -0.70 -4.87 -8.81
N LEU A 10 0.25 -4.94 -9.74
CA LEU A 10 -0.08 -4.88 -11.17
C LEU A 10 -0.97 -6.05 -11.59
N ALA A 11 -0.69 -7.24 -11.09
CA ALA A 11 -1.54 -8.41 -11.35
C ALA A 11 -2.94 -8.21 -10.79
N PHE A 12 -3.05 -7.63 -9.60
CA PHE A 12 -4.33 -7.37 -8.96
C PHE A 12 -5.20 -6.43 -9.78
N VAL A 13 -4.58 -5.39 -10.36
CA VAL A 13 -5.30 -4.42 -11.20
C VAL A 13 -5.34 -4.85 -12.69
N ARG A 14 -4.88 -6.07 -12.98
CA ARG A 14 -4.99 -6.72 -14.29
C ARG A 14 -4.17 -6.02 -15.39
N VAL A 15 -2.98 -5.57 -15.05
CA VAL A 15 -2.05 -4.99 -16.02
C VAL A 15 -0.95 -6.00 -16.29
N ALA A 16 -1.01 -6.65 -17.46
CA ALA A 16 -0.04 -7.69 -17.84
C ALA A 16 1.24 -7.10 -18.42
N SER A 17 1.13 -5.98 -19.12
CA SER A 17 2.28 -5.35 -19.79
C SER A 17 2.26 -3.86 -19.50
N PRO A 18 2.76 -3.44 -18.33
CA PRO A 18 2.70 -2.04 -17.96
C PRO A 18 3.60 -1.18 -18.85
N SER A 19 3.15 0.03 -19.15
CA SER A 19 4.00 1.04 -19.77
C SER A 19 5.08 1.47 -18.78
N ALA A 20 6.08 2.21 -19.26
CA ALA A 20 7.14 2.72 -18.40
C ALA A 20 6.56 3.59 -17.28
N ALA A 21 5.58 4.43 -17.59
CA ALA A 21 4.92 5.27 -16.57
C ALA A 21 4.13 4.44 -15.58
N GLU A 22 3.42 3.42 -16.05
CA GLU A 22 2.67 2.53 -15.18
C GLU A 22 3.58 1.74 -14.26
N GLN A 23 4.69 1.22 -14.78
CA GLN A 23 5.66 0.49 -13.98
C GLN A 23 6.26 1.40 -12.91
N ALA A 24 6.62 2.63 -13.28
CA ALA A 24 7.19 3.59 -12.34
C ALA A 24 6.21 3.95 -11.22
N TRP A 25 4.93 4.11 -11.55
CA TRP A 25 3.89 4.37 -10.55
C TRP A 25 3.77 3.18 -9.59
N ALA A 26 3.73 1.96 -10.12
CA ALA A 26 3.64 0.75 -9.30
C ALA A 26 4.86 0.59 -8.39
N ASP A 27 6.05 0.86 -8.92
CA ASP A 27 7.31 0.77 -8.16
C ASP A 27 7.38 1.78 -7.03
N ALA A 28 6.71 2.92 -7.16
CA ALA A 28 6.63 3.92 -6.10
C ALA A 28 5.50 3.62 -5.11
N LEU A 29 4.37 3.14 -5.60
CA LEU A 29 3.16 2.95 -4.80
C LEU A 29 3.31 1.79 -3.80
N ALA A 30 3.84 0.65 -4.24
CA ALA A 30 3.94 -0.52 -3.38
C ALA A 30 4.79 -0.28 -2.13
N PRO A 31 6.04 0.24 -2.24
CA PRO A 31 6.83 0.50 -1.03
C PRO A 31 6.19 1.55 -0.12
N ALA A 32 5.52 2.54 -0.71
CA ALA A 32 4.87 3.59 0.08
C ALA A 32 3.70 3.03 0.89
N ILE A 33 2.92 2.12 0.29
CA ILE A 33 1.83 1.45 1.00
C ILE A 33 2.40 0.58 2.13
N ASN A 34 3.45 -0.18 1.86
CA ASN A 34 4.10 -1.02 2.86
C ASN A 34 4.57 -0.19 4.06
N ALA A 35 5.20 0.95 3.79
CA ALA A 35 5.68 1.85 4.85
C ALA A 35 4.51 2.45 5.63
N ALA A 36 3.43 2.82 4.95
CA ALA A 36 2.25 3.38 5.61
C ALA A 36 1.59 2.37 6.53
N ILE A 37 1.48 1.12 6.09
CA ILE A 37 0.90 0.04 6.90
C ILE A 37 1.78 -0.23 8.12
N ASP A 38 3.10 -0.35 7.93
CA ASP A 38 4.02 -0.59 9.04
C ASP A 38 3.92 0.52 10.08
N ARG A 39 3.84 1.76 9.62
CA ARG A 39 3.73 2.91 10.51
C ARG A 39 2.41 2.92 11.27
N TYR A 40 1.33 2.55 10.58
CA TYR A 40 0.00 2.50 11.21
C TYR A 40 -0.08 1.38 12.25
N LEU A 41 0.48 0.20 11.95
CA LEU A 41 0.48 -0.92 12.87
C LEU A 41 1.35 -0.67 14.09
N GLY A 42 2.43 0.09 13.93
CA GLY A 42 3.42 0.33 14.98
C GLY A 42 4.34 -0.86 15.17
N SER A 43 3.77 -2.05 15.40
CA SER A 43 4.52 -3.28 15.49
C SER A 43 3.74 -4.39 14.80
N TYR A 44 4.44 -5.22 14.03
CA TYR A 44 3.85 -6.40 13.41
C TYR A 44 4.43 -7.70 13.98
N LEU A 45 5.29 -7.58 14.99
CA LEU A 45 5.80 -8.76 15.69
C LEU A 45 4.66 -9.42 16.46
N GLY A 46 4.56 -10.73 16.35
CA GLY A 46 3.49 -11.46 17.01
C GLY A 46 2.21 -11.59 16.21
N ILE A 47 2.11 -10.96 15.05
CA ILE A 47 0.96 -11.14 14.16
C ILE A 47 1.05 -12.56 13.55
N PRO A 48 -0.01 -13.39 13.67
CA PRO A 48 0.05 -14.75 13.14
C PRO A 48 -0.01 -14.76 11.60
N SER A 49 0.32 -15.91 11.01
CA SER A 49 0.38 -16.05 9.54
C SER A 49 -0.93 -15.67 8.84
N ASP A 50 -2.07 -16.02 9.41
CA ASP A 50 -3.37 -15.65 8.82
C ASP A 50 -3.60 -14.14 8.90
N GLY A 51 -3.08 -13.49 9.93
CA GLY A 51 -3.10 -12.03 10.03
C GLY A 51 -2.23 -11.39 8.96
N GLU A 52 -1.04 -11.94 8.73
CA GLU A 52 -0.16 -11.44 7.66
C GLU A 52 -0.83 -11.57 6.29
N ALA A 53 -1.51 -12.69 6.04
CA ALA A 53 -2.23 -12.90 4.79
C ALA A 53 -3.36 -11.89 4.61
N GLU A 54 -4.10 -11.60 5.69
CA GLU A 54 -5.18 -10.62 5.66
C GLU A 54 -4.63 -9.21 5.38
N ILE A 55 -3.55 -8.84 6.05
CA ILE A 55 -2.93 -7.53 5.83
C ILE A 55 -2.42 -7.42 4.39
N GLY A 56 -1.86 -8.51 3.85
CA GLY A 56 -1.43 -8.54 2.46
C GLY A 56 -2.58 -8.30 1.49
N ALA A 57 -3.73 -8.92 1.75
CA ALA A 57 -4.93 -8.71 0.94
C ALA A 57 -5.42 -7.27 1.04
N LEU A 58 -5.38 -6.68 2.23
CA LEU A 58 -5.74 -5.27 2.42
C LEU A 58 -4.76 -4.34 1.71
N ALA A 59 -3.47 -4.68 1.70
CA ALA A 59 -2.46 -3.91 0.98
C ALA A 59 -2.73 -3.90 -0.53
N LEU A 60 -3.19 -5.02 -1.09
CA LEU A 60 -3.58 -5.08 -2.50
C LEU A 60 -4.77 -4.15 -2.78
N ARG A 61 -5.74 -4.11 -1.87
CA ARG A 61 -6.88 -3.19 -2.01
C ARG A 61 -6.41 -1.73 -1.98
N ALA A 62 -5.50 -1.41 -1.07
CA ALA A 62 -4.92 -0.05 -1.02
C ALA A 62 -4.18 0.27 -2.32
N PHE A 63 -3.45 -0.70 -2.86
CA PHE A 63 -2.79 -0.54 -4.15
C PHE A 63 -3.83 -0.21 -5.25
N GLY A 64 -4.94 -0.94 -5.27
CA GLY A 64 -6.02 -0.69 -6.23
C GLY A 64 -6.58 0.73 -6.13
N TYR A 65 -6.77 1.23 -4.92
CA TYR A 65 -7.21 2.61 -4.72
C TYR A 65 -6.20 3.61 -5.27
N GLY A 66 -4.92 3.45 -4.95
CA GLY A 66 -3.86 4.33 -5.45
C GLY A 66 -3.71 4.24 -6.96
N TRP A 67 -3.92 3.05 -7.52
CA TRP A 67 -3.84 2.83 -8.95
C TRP A 67 -4.87 3.65 -9.73
N LYS A 68 -6.07 3.77 -9.18
CA LYS A 68 -7.14 4.55 -9.83
C LYS A 68 -6.77 6.02 -9.99
N TYR A 69 -5.91 6.54 -9.13
CA TYR A 69 -5.55 7.95 -9.14
C TYR A 69 -4.33 8.27 -9.99
N ARG A 70 -3.69 7.26 -10.60
CA ARG A 70 -2.48 7.50 -11.40
C ARG A 70 -2.74 8.39 -12.60
N GLU A 71 -3.97 8.39 -13.11
CA GLU A 71 -4.35 9.22 -14.25
C GLU A 71 -5.04 10.53 -13.82
N ALA A 72 -5.27 10.70 -12.53
CA ALA A 72 -5.82 11.94 -12.04
C ALA A 72 -4.77 13.04 -12.17
N PRO A 73 -5.13 14.25 -12.65
CA PRO A 73 -4.13 15.29 -12.88
C PRO A 73 -3.28 15.59 -11.65
N PHE A 74 -3.89 15.64 -10.46
CA PHE A 74 -3.15 15.93 -9.24
C PHE A 74 -2.32 14.76 -8.78
N GLY A 75 -2.84 13.54 -8.92
CA GLY A 75 -2.12 12.32 -8.56
C GLY A 75 -0.88 12.14 -9.41
N GLU A 76 -1.01 12.31 -10.71
CA GLU A 76 0.11 12.17 -11.63
C GLU A 76 1.16 13.24 -11.40
N ALA A 77 0.73 14.50 -11.27
CA ALA A 77 1.65 15.61 -11.01
C ALA A 77 2.41 15.40 -9.70
N SER A 78 1.72 14.98 -8.66
CA SER A 78 2.35 14.73 -7.36
C SER A 78 3.38 13.62 -7.44
N TYR A 79 3.10 12.58 -8.20
CA TYR A 79 4.02 11.48 -8.37
C TYR A 79 5.30 11.92 -9.10
N VAL A 80 5.15 12.67 -10.18
CA VAL A 80 6.28 13.13 -10.97
C VAL A 80 7.17 14.08 -10.18
N ASP A 81 6.55 14.93 -9.38
CA ASP A 81 7.27 16.00 -8.71
C ASP A 81 8.05 15.52 -7.48
N GLN A 82 7.48 14.62 -6.67
CA GLN A 82 8.01 14.38 -5.34
C GLN A 82 7.83 12.93 -4.88
N ALA A 83 8.92 12.23 -4.67
CA ALA A 83 8.87 10.90 -4.04
C ALA A 83 8.30 10.97 -2.62
N GLY A 84 8.59 12.05 -1.88
CA GLY A 84 8.04 12.25 -0.55
C GLY A 84 6.53 12.42 -0.55
N GLN A 85 5.99 13.04 -1.59
CA GLN A 85 4.55 13.16 -1.75
C GLN A 85 3.90 11.82 -2.08
N SER A 86 4.59 10.96 -2.83
CA SER A 86 4.10 9.61 -3.10
C SER A 86 3.89 8.84 -1.81
N VAL A 87 4.81 8.95 -0.86
CA VAL A 87 4.68 8.31 0.45
C VAL A 87 3.47 8.85 1.20
N ARG A 88 3.25 10.17 1.17
CA ARG A 88 2.12 10.80 1.83
C ARG A 88 0.80 10.38 1.21
N LEU A 89 0.74 10.35 -0.14
CA LEU A 89 -0.45 9.92 -0.86
C LEU A 89 -0.78 8.46 -0.57
N ALA A 90 0.23 7.61 -0.47
CA ALA A 90 0.01 6.21 -0.13
C ALA A 90 -0.55 6.06 1.28
N GLY A 91 -0.18 6.95 2.20
CA GLY A 91 -0.79 7.01 3.52
C GLY A 91 -2.28 7.29 3.44
N ASP A 92 -2.70 8.13 2.50
CA ASP A 92 -4.11 8.40 2.26
C ASP A 92 -4.82 7.19 1.63
N TRP A 93 -4.11 6.41 0.81
CA TRP A 93 -4.68 5.22 0.19
C TRP A 93 -5.03 4.13 1.20
N ILE A 94 -4.38 4.09 2.35
CA ILE A 94 -4.70 3.10 3.38
C ILE A 94 -5.87 3.51 4.28
N VAL A 95 -6.37 4.73 4.16
CA VAL A 95 -7.51 5.19 4.98
C VAL A 95 -8.70 4.23 4.87
N PRO A 96 -9.09 3.76 3.68
CA PRO A 96 -10.24 2.84 3.58
C PRO A 96 -10.01 1.49 4.25
N ILE A 97 -8.75 1.07 4.44
CA ILE A 97 -8.45 -0.23 5.06
C ILE A 97 -8.09 -0.12 6.55
N LYS A 98 -7.95 1.09 7.08
CA LYS A 98 -7.59 1.27 8.50
C LYS A 98 -8.53 0.57 9.47
N PRO A 99 -9.85 0.60 9.28
CA PRO A 99 -10.73 -0.12 10.21
C PRO A 99 -10.42 -1.62 10.30
N ALA A 100 -10.09 -2.25 9.18
CA ALA A 100 -9.72 -3.66 9.17
C ALA A 100 -8.33 -3.89 9.77
N LEU A 101 -7.43 -2.92 9.61
CA LEU A 101 -6.08 -3.01 10.19
C LEU A 101 -6.08 -2.84 11.71
N ASN A 102 -7.08 -2.16 12.28
CA ASN A 102 -7.12 -1.87 13.71
C ASN A 102 -7.02 -3.14 14.56
N ARG A 103 -7.63 -4.23 14.12
CA ARG A 103 -7.56 -5.50 14.81
C ARG A 103 -6.11 -5.93 15.03
N TRP A 104 -5.31 -5.83 13.98
CA TRP A 104 -3.92 -6.28 14.03
C TRP A 104 -3.01 -5.24 14.69
N ARG A 105 -3.36 -3.97 14.57
CA ARG A 105 -2.67 -2.90 15.26
C ARG A 105 -2.76 -3.08 16.77
N ASP A 106 -3.98 -3.34 17.27
CA ASP A 106 -4.19 -3.53 18.69
C ASP A 106 -3.48 -4.78 19.18
N MET A 107 -3.53 -5.87 18.41
CA MET A 107 -2.84 -7.11 18.75
C MET A 107 -1.33 -6.91 18.77
N GLY A 108 -0.77 -6.22 17.78
CA GLY A 108 0.66 -5.93 17.74
C GLY A 108 1.12 -5.11 18.92
N GLN A 109 0.32 -4.14 19.36
CA GLN A 109 0.64 -3.31 20.53
C GLN A 109 0.59 -4.12 21.82
N LEU A 110 -0.34 -5.06 21.94
CA LEU A 110 -0.43 -5.91 23.12
C LEU A 110 0.73 -6.88 23.22
N LEU A 111 1.19 -7.40 22.08
CA LEU A 111 2.25 -8.41 22.04
C LEU A 111 3.64 -7.80 21.86
N GLY A 112 3.70 -6.62 21.34
CA GLY A 112 4.95 -5.92 21.11
C GLY A 112 5.29 -5.00 22.22
#